data_2541e5c6bd4536a123681bcd798fa7cc
#
_entry.id   2541e5c6bd4536a123681bcd798fa7cc
#
_cell.length_a   1.000
_cell.length_b   1.000
_cell.length_c   1.000
_cell.angle_alpha   90.00
_cell.angle_beta   90.00
_cell.angle_gamma   90.00
#
_symmetry.space_group_name_H-M   'P 1'
#
loop_
_entity.id
_entity.type
_entity.pdbx_description
1 polymer ?
#
loop_
_entity_poly.entity_id
_entity_poly.type
_entity_poly.pdbx_seq_one_letter_code
_entity_poly.pdbx_strand_id
1 'polypeptide(L)'
;MKVRRAAPAPVADDTPADPEEHVRPFVNETLDARTLYFSVSAIQSRMRVQYADTLDLEYTRLMMAFLLFNPKPPQIALIGLGGGSLVKFCHRHLLHSALTVAEINPHVVALREAFEVPADDARLRVITTDGAHLVRDSSTRFDVLLVDGFDRDGLPKALRSQRFYDNCADVLQPGGLLVANLHQDRLHCDTYVERIRRSFAGAVLLVDDSDGSNRVVFAWKGEHPPLLTAAAVARCTGMSAAACAPLLPAFARVRSAMGLQRDGPLRAD
;
A
#
# COMPACT_ATOMS: atom_id res chain seq x y z
N MET A 1 22.79 0.28 46.25
CA MET A 1 22.39 -0.09 44.89
C MET A 1 21.23 0.82 44.48
N LYS A 2 21.49 1.91 43.70
CA LYS A 2 20.46 2.89 43.31
C LYS A 2 19.81 2.39 42.02
N VAL A 3 18.53 2.04 42.08
CA VAL A 3 17.70 1.70 40.95
C VAL A 3 17.47 2.97 40.11
N ARG A 4 18.04 3.06 38.92
CA ARG A 4 17.71 4.11 37.95
C ARG A 4 16.33 3.84 37.40
N ARG A 5 15.37 4.71 37.71
CA ARG A 5 14.09 4.76 36.99
C ARG A 5 14.36 5.13 35.53
N ALA A 6 13.87 4.29 34.61
CA ALA A 6 13.84 4.62 33.18
C ALA A 6 12.96 5.86 32.96
N ALA A 7 13.42 6.77 32.13
CA ALA A 7 12.63 7.93 31.70
C ALA A 7 11.41 7.43 30.88
N PRO A 8 10.24 8.08 31.01
CA PRO A 8 9.09 7.77 30.18
C PRO A 8 9.43 8.01 28.70
N ALA A 9 8.97 7.11 27.83
CA ALA A 9 9.07 7.27 26.38
C ALA A 9 8.41 8.60 25.96
N PRO A 10 8.96 9.30 24.94
CA PRO A 10 8.35 10.52 24.45
C PRO A 10 6.93 10.21 23.97
N VAL A 11 5.97 10.96 24.48
CA VAL A 11 4.58 10.97 24.02
C VAL A 11 4.63 11.39 22.55
N ALA A 12 4.06 10.58 21.65
CA ALA A 12 3.87 10.96 20.26
C ALA A 12 3.14 12.32 20.24
N ASP A 13 3.64 13.23 19.42
CA ASP A 13 3.00 14.52 19.19
C ASP A 13 1.70 14.24 18.41
N ASP A 14 0.59 14.07 19.13
CA ASP A 14 -0.77 13.88 18.61
C ASP A 14 -1.39 15.23 18.16
N THR A 15 -0.58 16.21 17.81
CA THR A 15 -1.09 17.47 17.25
C THR A 15 -1.80 17.14 15.94
N PRO A 16 -3.13 17.40 15.82
CA PRO A 16 -3.83 17.19 14.56
C PRO A 16 -3.15 17.99 13.47
N ALA A 17 -2.92 17.38 12.30
CA ALA A 17 -2.37 18.06 11.13
C ALA A 17 -3.26 19.29 10.84
N ASP A 18 -2.63 20.48 10.70
CA ASP A 18 -3.35 21.71 10.41
C ASP A 18 -4.00 21.58 9.01
N PRO A 19 -5.33 21.65 8.91
CA PRO A 19 -6.02 21.55 7.63
C PRO A 19 -5.57 22.60 6.61
N GLU A 20 -5.09 23.78 7.04
CA GLU A 20 -4.64 24.84 6.15
C GLU A 20 -3.32 24.51 5.44
N GLU A 21 -2.53 23.57 5.96
CA GLU A 21 -1.29 23.12 5.34
C GLU A 21 -1.51 22.11 4.21
N HIS A 22 -2.74 21.56 4.07
CA HIS A 22 -3.04 20.51 3.12
C HIS A 22 -3.92 20.97 1.96
N VAL A 23 -3.58 20.50 0.75
CA VAL A 23 -4.37 20.78 -0.44
C VAL A 23 -5.75 20.13 -0.30
N ARG A 24 -6.80 20.93 -0.48
CA ARG A 24 -8.17 20.40 -0.53
C ARG A 24 -8.39 19.65 -1.83
N PRO A 25 -8.72 18.35 -1.77
CA PRO A 25 -9.08 17.60 -2.95
C PRO A 25 -10.44 18.07 -3.48
N PHE A 26 -10.68 17.90 -4.76
CA PHE A 26 -12.01 18.06 -5.33
C PHE A 26 -12.52 16.73 -5.87
N VAL A 27 -13.84 16.57 -5.82
CA VAL A 27 -14.54 15.37 -6.25
C VAL A 27 -15.33 15.69 -7.51
N ASN A 28 -15.11 14.89 -8.56
CA ASN A 28 -15.97 14.88 -9.73
C ASN A 28 -16.90 13.67 -9.63
N GLU A 29 -18.21 13.92 -9.75
CA GLU A 29 -19.24 12.91 -9.69
C GLU A 29 -19.97 12.82 -11.02
N THR A 30 -20.06 11.59 -11.54
CA THR A 30 -20.87 11.22 -12.69
C THR A 30 -21.91 10.19 -12.26
N LEU A 31 -22.81 9.80 -13.15
CA LEU A 31 -23.81 8.74 -12.86
C LEU A 31 -23.16 7.41 -12.47
N ASP A 32 -21.96 7.14 -12.97
CA ASP A 32 -21.31 5.82 -12.83
C ASP A 32 -20.14 5.83 -11.85
N ALA A 33 -19.51 7.00 -11.62
CA ALA A 33 -18.28 7.07 -10.86
C ALA A 33 -18.12 8.36 -10.05
N ARG A 34 -17.42 8.23 -8.93
CA ARG A 34 -16.92 9.33 -8.12
C ARG A 34 -15.39 9.29 -8.16
N THR A 35 -14.78 10.42 -8.55
CA THR A 35 -13.33 10.52 -8.79
C THR A 35 -12.73 11.61 -7.94
N LEU A 36 -11.63 11.30 -7.25
CA LEU A 36 -10.86 12.22 -6.41
C LEU A 36 -9.69 12.79 -7.18
N TYR A 37 -9.46 14.10 -7.06
CA TYR A 37 -8.37 14.82 -7.69
C TYR A 37 -7.71 15.78 -6.71
N PHE A 38 -6.37 15.90 -6.79
CA PHE A 38 -5.62 17.02 -6.21
C PHE A 38 -5.25 18.08 -7.25
N SER A 39 -5.26 17.72 -8.53
CA SER A 39 -5.03 18.61 -9.66
C SER A 39 -5.96 18.22 -10.83
N VAL A 40 -6.13 19.11 -11.80
CA VAL A 40 -7.04 18.90 -12.93
C VAL A 40 -6.61 17.73 -13.84
N SER A 41 -5.35 17.34 -13.78
CA SER A 41 -4.73 16.39 -14.73
C SER A 41 -4.48 14.99 -14.18
N ALA A 42 -4.57 14.77 -12.86
CA ALA A 42 -4.20 13.49 -12.27
C ALA A 42 -5.32 12.92 -11.39
N ILE A 43 -5.84 11.76 -11.80
CA ILE A 43 -6.79 10.97 -11.01
C ILE A 43 -6.03 10.35 -9.84
N GLN A 44 -6.44 10.68 -8.62
CA GLN A 44 -5.88 10.08 -7.40
C GLN A 44 -6.63 8.80 -7.01
N SER A 45 -7.95 8.80 -7.17
CA SER A 45 -8.77 7.63 -6.88
C SER A 45 -10.07 7.68 -7.66
N ARG A 46 -10.61 6.52 -7.99
CA ARG A 46 -11.89 6.38 -8.65
C ARG A 46 -12.70 5.26 -8.02
N MET A 47 -13.96 5.54 -7.74
CA MET A 47 -14.94 4.62 -7.22
C MET A 47 -16.11 4.50 -8.18
N ARG A 48 -16.54 3.28 -8.51
CA ARG A 48 -17.81 3.05 -9.20
C ARG A 48 -18.97 3.14 -8.21
N VAL A 49 -19.98 3.95 -8.52
CA VAL A 49 -21.09 4.19 -7.59
C VAL A 49 -21.86 2.90 -7.28
N GLN A 50 -22.09 2.02 -8.27
CA GLN A 50 -22.79 0.77 -8.07
C GLN A 50 -21.95 -0.36 -7.44
N TYR A 51 -20.62 -0.22 -7.43
CA TYR A 51 -19.67 -1.25 -7.00
C TYR A 51 -18.52 -0.59 -6.22
N ALA A 52 -18.88 0.07 -5.12
CA ALA A 52 -17.96 0.95 -4.38
C ALA A 52 -16.72 0.25 -3.81
N ASP A 53 -16.78 -1.05 -3.57
CA ASP A 53 -15.70 -1.89 -3.06
C ASP A 53 -14.84 -2.54 -4.16
N THR A 54 -15.12 -2.28 -5.44
CA THR A 54 -14.29 -2.81 -6.54
C THR A 54 -13.05 -1.96 -6.77
N LEU A 55 -11.99 -2.62 -7.22
CA LEU A 55 -10.72 -1.96 -7.57
C LEU A 55 -10.76 -1.51 -9.03
N ASP A 56 -11.09 -0.25 -9.27
CA ASP A 56 -11.29 0.27 -10.64
C ASP A 56 -9.95 0.52 -11.36
N LEU A 57 -8.94 1.05 -10.66
CA LEU A 57 -7.62 1.32 -11.21
C LEU A 57 -6.73 0.06 -11.22
N GLU A 58 -5.96 -0.14 -12.29
CA GLU A 58 -5.16 -1.36 -12.48
C GLU A 58 -4.10 -1.53 -11.38
N TYR A 59 -3.40 -0.46 -11.02
CA TYR A 59 -2.34 -0.55 -10.00
C TYR A 59 -2.90 -1.03 -8.65
N THR A 60 -4.14 -0.69 -8.29
CA THR A 60 -4.75 -1.17 -7.04
C THR A 60 -4.96 -2.68 -7.06
N ARG A 61 -5.30 -3.25 -8.22
CA ARG A 61 -5.36 -4.71 -8.40
C ARG A 61 -3.98 -5.35 -8.35
N LEU A 62 -2.95 -4.69 -8.90
CA LEU A 62 -1.56 -5.15 -8.77
C LEU A 62 -1.11 -5.12 -7.30
N MET A 63 -1.41 -4.06 -6.56
CA MET A 63 -1.06 -4.00 -5.15
C MET A 63 -1.70 -5.14 -4.35
N MET A 64 -2.94 -5.53 -4.67
CA MET A 64 -3.60 -6.68 -4.03
C MET A 64 -2.97 -8.03 -4.39
N ALA A 65 -2.04 -8.08 -5.33
CA ALA A 65 -1.33 -9.33 -5.64
C ALA A 65 -0.43 -9.82 -4.49
N PHE A 66 -0.28 -9.09 -3.39
CA PHE A 66 0.30 -9.61 -2.17
C PHE A 66 -0.40 -10.88 -1.66
N LEU A 67 -1.68 -11.05 -2.01
CA LEU A 67 -2.47 -12.24 -1.67
C LEU A 67 -1.91 -13.54 -2.26
N LEU A 68 -1.09 -13.46 -3.30
CA LEU A 68 -0.33 -14.61 -3.82
C LEU A 68 0.71 -15.13 -2.83
N PHE A 69 1.26 -14.24 -2.00
CA PHE A 69 2.34 -14.50 -1.06
C PHE A 69 1.85 -14.66 0.37
N ASN A 70 0.90 -13.84 0.77
CA ASN A 70 0.25 -13.91 2.06
C ASN A 70 -1.28 -13.76 1.89
N PRO A 71 -2.01 -14.88 1.75
CA PRO A 71 -3.46 -14.86 1.45
C PRO A 71 -4.34 -14.50 2.65
N LYS A 72 -3.81 -14.51 3.88
CA LYS A 72 -4.55 -14.25 5.12
C LYS A 72 -3.69 -13.46 6.12
N PRO A 73 -3.23 -12.25 5.76
CA PRO A 73 -2.43 -11.45 6.67
C PRO A 73 -3.26 -10.98 7.87
N PRO A 74 -2.88 -11.28 9.12
CA PRO A 74 -3.57 -10.80 10.31
C PRO A 74 -3.56 -9.27 10.44
N GLN A 75 -2.42 -8.63 10.14
CA GLN A 75 -2.21 -7.20 10.34
C GLN A 75 -1.76 -6.54 9.02
N ILE A 76 -2.55 -5.61 8.52
CA ILE A 76 -2.23 -4.83 7.33
C ILE A 76 -2.12 -3.36 7.72
N ALA A 77 -1.00 -2.72 7.38
CA ALA A 77 -0.90 -1.26 7.39
C ALA A 77 -1.06 -0.71 5.98
N LEU A 78 -1.64 0.49 5.87
CA LEU A 78 -1.81 1.18 4.61
C LEU A 78 -1.45 2.66 4.80
N ILE A 79 -0.56 3.18 3.96
CA ILE A 79 -0.17 4.59 3.91
C ILE A 79 -0.81 5.20 2.67
N GLY A 80 -1.66 6.21 2.89
CA GLY A 80 -2.53 6.84 1.91
C GLY A 80 -3.93 6.23 1.90
N LEU A 81 -4.96 7.05 2.00
CA LEU A 81 -6.36 6.64 1.95
C LEU A 81 -6.96 6.85 0.55
N GLY A 82 -6.75 8.03 -0.03
CA GLY A 82 -7.41 8.45 -1.26
C GLY A 82 -8.93 8.26 -1.18
N GLY A 83 -9.55 7.67 -2.19
CA GLY A 83 -10.97 7.26 -2.17
C GLY A 83 -11.23 5.92 -1.48
N GLY A 84 -10.24 5.38 -0.76
CA GLY A 84 -10.37 4.19 0.06
C GLY A 84 -10.55 2.87 -0.70
N SER A 85 -10.20 2.78 -1.97
CA SER A 85 -10.41 1.56 -2.77
C SER A 85 -9.76 0.33 -2.16
N LEU A 86 -8.47 0.42 -1.77
CA LEU A 86 -7.75 -0.69 -1.13
C LEU A 86 -8.34 -1.03 0.26
N VAL A 87 -8.70 0.00 1.03
CA VAL A 87 -9.29 -0.16 2.37
C VAL A 87 -10.63 -0.88 2.29
N LYS A 88 -11.53 -0.42 1.42
CA LYS A 88 -12.86 -1.03 1.21
C LYS A 88 -12.75 -2.48 0.78
N PHE A 89 -11.88 -2.74 -0.20
CA PHE A 89 -11.66 -4.10 -0.68
C PHE A 89 -11.13 -5.01 0.44
N CYS A 90 -10.08 -4.60 1.15
CA CYS A 90 -9.52 -5.39 2.26
C CYS A 90 -10.54 -5.60 3.39
N HIS A 91 -11.24 -4.54 3.82
CA HIS A 91 -12.22 -4.63 4.90
C HIS A 91 -13.37 -5.60 4.56
N ARG A 92 -13.85 -5.57 3.30
CA ARG A 92 -14.96 -6.43 2.84
C ARG A 92 -14.54 -7.88 2.63
N HIS A 93 -13.36 -8.12 2.06
CA HIS A 93 -12.99 -9.44 1.55
C HIS A 93 -11.94 -10.17 2.41
N LEU A 94 -11.18 -9.46 3.26
CA LEU A 94 -10.19 -10.06 4.15
C LEU A 94 -10.67 -10.04 5.60
N LEU A 95 -11.68 -10.86 5.90
CA LEU A 95 -12.41 -10.83 7.17
C LEU A 95 -11.54 -11.14 8.41
N HIS A 96 -10.38 -11.73 8.23
CA HIS A 96 -9.43 -12.05 9.31
C HIS A 96 -8.34 -10.99 9.52
N SER A 97 -8.35 -9.95 8.68
CA SER A 97 -7.34 -8.90 8.72
C SER A 97 -7.80 -7.69 9.51
N ALA A 98 -6.93 -7.16 10.37
CA ALA A 98 -7.06 -5.84 10.93
C ALA A 98 -6.28 -4.84 10.08
N LEU A 99 -6.88 -3.67 9.84
CA LEU A 99 -6.37 -2.62 8.96
C LEU A 99 -6.04 -1.37 9.76
N THR A 100 -4.81 -0.90 9.67
CA THR A 100 -4.39 0.41 10.18
C THR A 100 -4.02 1.30 9.00
N VAL A 101 -4.72 2.42 8.84
CA VAL A 101 -4.56 3.33 7.71
C VAL A 101 -4.03 4.66 8.21
N ALA A 102 -2.92 5.13 7.64
CA ALA A 102 -2.40 6.47 7.85
C ALA A 102 -2.73 7.35 6.63
N GLU A 103 -3.43 8.46 6.87
CA GLU A 103 -3.69 9.49 5.87
C GLU A 103 -3.27 10.83 6.46
N ILE A 104 -2.39 11.55 5.76
CA ILE A 104 -1.86 12.81 6.27
C ILE A 104 -2.85 13.97 6.06
N ASN A 105 -3.68 13.89 5.02
CA ASN A 105 -4.58 14.98 4.62
C ASN A 105 -5.96 14.84 5.30
N PRO A 106 -6.31 15.70 6.27
CA PRO A 106 -7.59 15.63 6.96
C PRO A 106 -8.79 15.87 6.01
N HIS A 107 -8.61 16.59 4.90
CA HIS A 107 -9.66 16.76 3.91
C HIS A 107 -9.98 15.48 3.15
N VAL A 108 -8.99 14.60 2.93
CA VAL A 108 -9.21 13.26 2.37
C VAL A 108 -9.96 12.40 3.37
N VAL A 109 -9.58 12.44 4.65
CA VAL A 109 -10.29 11.72 5.72
C VAL A 109 -11.74 12.17 5.83
N ALA A 110 -12.01 13.48 5.68
CA ALA A 110 -13.37 14.03 5.70
C ALA A 110 -14.26 13.53 4.54
N LEU A 111 -13.68 13.02 3.46
CA LEU A 111 -14.41 12.45 2.31
C LEU A 111 -14.77 10.96 2.46
N ARG A 112 -14.46 10.33 3.61
CA ARG A 112 -14.72 8.88 3.82
C ARG A 112 -16.15 8.48 3.50
N GLU A 113 -17.13 9.23 4.02
CA GLU A 113 -18.54 8.96 3.78
C GLU A 113 -18.89 9.09 2.29
N ALA A 114 -18.40 10.14 1.63
CA ALA A 114 -18.63 10.38 0.21
C ALA A 114 -18.08 9.23 -0.65
N PHE A 115 -16.98 8.60 -0.26
CA PHE A 115 -16.37 7.46 -0.96
C PHE A 115 -16.77 6.10 -0.36
N GLU A 116 -17.77 6.06 0.51
CA GLU A 116 -18.29 4.83 1.13
C GLU A 116 -17.18 4.02 1.84
N VAL A 117 -16.17 4.71 2.39
CA VAL A 117 -15.17 4.07 3.24
C VAL A 117 -15.81 3.78 4.60
N PRO A 118 -15.77 2.53 5.10
CA PRO A 118 -16.38 2.17 6.37
C PRO A 118 -15.90 3.04 7.53
N ALA A 119 -16.77 3.27 8.51
CA ALA A 119 -16.37 3.84 9.79
C ALA A 119 -15.36 2.93 10.49
N ASP A 120 -14.59 3.49 11.43
CA ASP A 120 -13.70 2.70 12.26
C ASP A 120 -14.47 1.66 13.05
N ASP A 121 -13.94 0.45 13.11
CA ASP A 121 -14.53 -0.68 13.84
C ASP A 121 -13.43 -1.53 14.51
N ALA A 122 -13.74 -2.75 14.97
CA ALA A 122 -12.77 -3.65 15.57
C ALA A 122 -11.61 -4.06 14.63
N ARG A 123 -11.78 -3.92 13.31
CA ARG A 123 -10.81 -4.33 12.29
C ARG A 123 -10.27 -3.18 11.42
N LEU A 124 -10.86 -2.01 11.46
CA LEU A 124 -10.44 -0.86 10.67
C LEU A 124 -10.19 0.35 11.57
N ARG A 125 -9.01 0.92 11.47
CA ARG A 125 -8.64 2.19 12.09
C ARG A 125 -8.01 3.11 11.07
N VAL A 126 -8.59 4.29 10.86
CA VAL A 126 -8.03 5.36 10.02
C VAL A 126 -7.50 6.46 10.94
N ILE A 127 -6.21 6.78 10.79
CA ILE A 127 -5.50 7.75 11.64
C ILE A 127 -5.05 8.90 10.75
N THR A 128 -5.38 10.14 11.13
CA THR A 128 -4.83 11.33 10.46
C THR A 128 -3.40 11.55 10.96
N THR A 129 -2.42 11.06 10.19
CA THR A 129 -1.00 11.13 10.54
C THR A 129 -0.11 10.95 9.32
N ASP A 130 1.15 11.42 9.41
CA ASP A 130 2.17 11.10 8.40
C ASP A 130 2.48 9.59 8.42
N GLY A 131 2.43 8.96 7.24
CA GLY A 131 2.79 7.55 7.08
C GLY A 131 4.21 7.22 7.54
N ALA A 132 5.14 8.17 7.47
CA ALA A 132 6.49 8.00 7.99
C ALA A 132 6.50 7.92 9.54
N HIS A 133 5.60 8.60 10.22
CA HIS A 133 5.40 8.48 11.66
C HIS A 133 4.79 7.12 12.01
N LEU A 134 3.78 6.65 11.25
CA LEU A 134 3.19 5.33 11.48
C LEU A 134 4.27 4.23 11.48
N VAL A 135 5.14 4.17 10.47
CA VAL A 135 6.13 3.09 10.39
C VAL A 135 7.28 3.23 11.39
N ARG A 136 7.59 4.47 11.82
CA ARG A 136 8.63 4.74 12.81
C ARG A 136 8.19 4.41 14.24
N ASP A 137 6.95 4.77 14.59
CA ASP A 137 6.50 4.83 15.98
C ASP A 137 5.55 3.69 16.36
N SER A 138 5.09 2.89 15.39
CA SER A 138 4.18 1.78 15.66
C SER A 138 4.83 0.70 16.53
N SER A 139 4.14 0.33 17.59
CA SER A 139 4.44 -0.88 18.38
C SER A 139 3.89 -2.15 17.73
N THR A 140 2.90 -2.03 16.83
CA THR A 140 2.36 -3.14 16.06
C THR A 140 3.35 -3.54 14.97
N ARG A 141 3.50 -4.85 14.75
CA ARG A 141 4.23 -5.40 13.61
C ARG A 141 3.22 -5.89 12.58
N PHE A 142 3.44 -5.52 11.32
CA PHE A 142 2.52 -5.80 10.23
C PHE A 142 2.99 -6.98 9.38
N ASP A 143 2.05 -7.75 8.86
CA ASP A 143 2.31 -8.81 7.90
C ASP A 143 2.44 -8.25 6.48
N VAL A 144 1.65 -7.20 6.19
CA VAL A 144 1.66 -6.48 4.91
C VAL A 144 1.62 -4.98 5.17
N LEU A 145 2.49 -4.24 4.48
CA LEU A 145 2.49 -2.78 4.45
C LEU A 145 2.25 -2.32 3.00
N LEU A 146 1.12 -1.69 2.76
CA LEU A 146 0.77 -1.07 1.48
C LEU A 146 1.15 0.42 1.52
N VAL A 147 1.90 0.91 0.54
CA VAL A 147 2.29 2.32 0.42
C VAL A 147 1.74 2.88 -0.90
N ASP A 148 0.74 3.75 -0.79
CA ASP A 148 0.07 4.45 -1.89
C ASP A 148 -0.17 5.92 -1.51
N GLY A 149 0.88 6.58 -1.03
CA GLY A 149 0.83 7.92 -0.46
C GLY A 149 1.39 8.97 -1.41
N PHE A 150 0.61 9.36 -2.43
CA PHE A 150 0.95 10.45 -3.34
C PHE A 150 0.22 11.73 -2.97
N ASP A 151 0.90 12.86 -3.13
CA ASP A 151 0.32 14.20 -3.07
C ASP A 151 0.23 14.81 -4.48
N ARG A 152 -0.09 16.10 -4.55
CA ARG A 152 -0.17 16.84 -5.81
C ARG A 152 1.17 16.88 -6.56
N ASP A 153 2.28 16.84 -5.85
CA ASP A 153 3.64 17.02 -6.38
C ASP A 153 4.37 15.67 -6.56
N GLY A 154 3.67 14.55 -6.33
CA GLY A 154 4.18 13.18 -6.49
C GLY A 154 4.42 12.46 -5.17
N LEU A 155 5.49 11.65 -5.07
CA LEU A 155 5.81 10.93 -3.83
C LEU A 155 6.46 11.90 -2.81
N PRO A 156 5.85 12.14 -1.63
CA PRO A 156 6.35 13.06 -0.62
C PRO A 156 7.78 12.72 -0.16
N LYS A 157 8.56 13.76 0.20
CA LYS A 157 9.95 13.57 0.67
C LYS A 157 10.05 12.62 1.87
N ALA A 158 9.07 12.64 2.77
CA ALA A 158 9.02 11.75 3.93
C ALA A 158 8.95 10.28 3.52
N LEU A 159 8.19 9.94 2.47
CA LEU A 159 7.92 8.58 2.01
C LEU A 159 8.92 8.04 0.97
N ARG A 160 9.97 8.79 0.64
CA ARG A 160 10.99 8.39 -0.36
C ARG A 160 12.42 8.34 0.16
N SER A 161 12.64 8.60 1.47
CA SER A 161 13.96 8.58 2.08
C SER A 161 14.43 7.14 2.36
N GLN A 162 15.78 6.91 2.43
CA GLN A 162 16.31 5.62 2.87
C GLN A 162 15.77 5.24 4.25
N ARG A 163 15.77 6.20 5.20
CA ARG A 163 15.25 5.96 6.55
C ARG A 163 13.80 5.53 6.58
N PHE A 164 12.96 6.03 5.67
CA PHE A 164 11.58 5.59 5.57
C PHE A 164 11.50 4.10 5.20
N TYR A 165 12.26 3.66 4.19
CA TYR A 165 12.25 2.24 3.80
C TYR A 165 12.90 1.32 4.84
N ASP A 166 13.92 1.81 5.59
CA ASP A 166 14.48 1.08 6.73
C ASP A 166 13.39 0.87 7.80
N ASN A 167 12.65 1.93 8.16
CA ASN A 167 11.52 1.84 9.09
C ASN A 167 10.39 0.93 8.56
N CYS A 168 10.12 0.93 7.24
CA CYS A 168 9.17 -0.02 6.63
C CYS A 168 9.61 -1.47 6.83
N ALA A 169 10.89 -1.77 6.65
CA ALA A 169 11.41 -3.11 6.91
C ALA A 169 11.34 -3.45 8.41
N ASP A 170 11.63 -2.49 9.30
CA ASP A 170 11.61 -2.71 10.75
C ASP A 170 10.20 -2.99 11.27
N VAL A 171 9.19 -2.26 10.80
CA VAL A 171 7.80 -2.40 11.26
C VAL A 171 7.12 -3.69 10.76
N LEU A 172 7.68 -4.35 9.75
CA LEU A 172 7.18 -5.63 9.25
C LEU A 172 7.59 -6.79 10.15
N GLN A 173 6.72 -7.81 10.23
CA GLN A 173 7.05 -9.13 10.79
C GLN A 173 8.17 -9.80 9.97
N PRO A 174 8.93 -10.75 10.54
CA PRO A 174 9.74 -11.66 9.73
C PRO A 174 8.86 -12.35 8.67
N GLY A 175 9.30 -12.34 7.40
CA GLY A 175 8.49 -12.80 6.27
C GLY A 175 7.40 -11.83 5.81
N GLY A 176 7.29 -10.67 6.42
CA GLY A 176 6.33 -9.64 6.03
C GLY A 176 6.67 -8.99 4.69
N LEU A 177 5.70 -8.32 4.11
CA LEU A 177 5.75 -7.82 2.74
C LEU A 177 5.42 -6.33 2.67
N LEU A 178 6.34 -5.55 2.10
CA LEU A 178 6.06 -4.21 1.59
C LEU A 178 5.52 -4.29 0.16
N VAL A 179 4.45 -3.54 -0.12
CA VAL A 179 3.93 -3.30 -1.47
C VAL A 179 3.81 -1.80 -1.68
N ALA A 180 4.65 -1.24 -2.52
CA ALA A 180 4.68 0.20 -2.77
C ALA A 180 4.29 0.51 -4.21
N ASN A 181 3.32 1.41 -4.39
CA ASN A 181 3.03 2.01 -5.68
C ASN A 181 4.02 3.15 -5.93
N LEU A 182 4.69 3.11 -7.06
CA LEU A 182 5.58 4.17 -7.55
C LEU A 182 5.05 4.64 -8.91
N HIS A 183 4.78 5.94 -9.05
CA HIS A 183 4.59 6.50 -10.38
C HIS A 183 5.88 6.38 -11.17
N GLN A 184 5.78 6.03 -12.44
CA GLN A 184 6.93 6.00 -13.35
C GLN A 184 7.40 7.44 -13.70
N ASP A 185 7.73 8.24 -12.68
CA ASP A 185 8.65 9.35 -12.87
C ASP A 185 10.02 8.77 -13.19
N ARG A 186 10.34 8.70 -14.48
CA ARG A 186 11.55 8.07 -15.02
C ARG A 186 12.85 8.58 -14.39
N LEU A 187 12.83 9.75 -13.77
CA LEU A 187 14.04 10.36 -13.18
C LEU A 187 14.34 9.84 -11.78
N HIS A 188 13.33 9.44 -11.00
CA HIS A 188 13.51 9.14 -9.58
C HIS A 188 13.12 7.72 -9.17
N CYS A 189 12.29 7.02 -9.96
CA CYS A 189 11.77 5.70 -9.63
C CYS A 189 12.91 4.70 -9.32
N ASP A 190 13.97 4.68 -10.12
CA ASP A 190 15.10 3.78 -9.90
C ASP A 190 15.84 4.07 -8.58
N THR A 191 15.91 5.35 -8.17
CA THR A 191 16.47 5.74 -6.88
C THR A 191 15.65 5.19 -5.72
N TYR A 192 14.31 5.21 -5.83
CA TYR A 192 13.42 4.68 -4.78
C TYR A 192 13.50 3.17 -4.72
N VAL A 193 13.50 2.50 -5.88
CA VAL A 193 13.69 1.05 -5.97
C VAL A 193 15.01 0.63 -5.34
N GLU A 194 16.11 1.37 -5.59
CA GLU A 194 17.42 1.04 -5.01
C GLU A 194 17.43 1.21 -3.48
N ARG A 195 16.73 2.22 -2.95
CA ARG A 195 16.56 2.38 -1.49
C ARG A 195 15.78 1.22 -0.89
N ILE A 196 14.69 0.79 -1.55
CA ILE A 196 13.92 -0.38 -1.13
C ILE A 196 14.80 -1.64 -1.16
N ARG A 197 15.60 -1.85 -2.22
CA ARG A 197 16.53 -3.00 -2.31
C ARG A 197 17.50 -3.06 -1.13
N ARG A 198 18.04 -1.92 -0.73
CA ARG A 198 18.96 -1.85 0.42
C ARG A 198 18.28 -2.26 1.72
N SER A 199 17.07 -1.73 1.98
CA SER A 199 16.34 -2.03 3.21
C SER A 199 15.84 -3.48 3.28
N PHE A 200 15.63 -4.12 2.13
CA PHE A 200 15.09 -5.48 2.02
C PHE A 200 16.11 -6.52 1.51
N ALA A 201 17.42 -6.24 1.64
CA ALA A 201 18.51 -7.15 1.26
C ALA A 201 18.41 -7.69 -0.18
N GLY A 202 17.86 -6.90 -1.11
CA GLY A 202 17.67 -7.28 -2.50
C GLY A 202 16.44 -8.13 -2.81
N ALA A 203 15.66 -8.55 -1.80
CA ALA A 203 14.45 -9.34 -1.96
C ALA A 203 13.29 -8.49 -2.53
N VAL A 204 13.36 -8.11 -3.80
CA VAL A 204 12.46 -7.16 -4.46
C VAL A 204 11.99 -7.70 -5.81
N LEU A 205 10.69 -7.56 -6.08
CA LEU A 205 10.06 -7.80 -7.38
C LEU A 205 9.42 -6.50 -7.88
N LEU A 206 9.63 -6.16 -9.15
CA LEU A 206 9.05 -5.00 -9.81
C LEU A 206 8.01 -5.46 -10.82
N VAL A 207 6.84 -4.83 -10.80
CA VAL A 207 5.74 -5.14 -11.73
C VAL A 207 5.12 -3.83 -12.22
N ASP A 208 5.21 -3.59 -13.52
CA ASP A 208 4.59 -2.42 -14.14
C ASP A 208 3.14 -2.71 -14.50
N ASP A 209 2.26 -1.69 -14.46
CA ASP A 209 0.91 -1.80 -15.00
C ASP A 209 0.92 -1.84 -16.54
N SER A 210 -0.26 -1.97 -17.17
CA SER A 210 -0.35 -2.22 -18.62
C SER A 210 0.07 -1.05 -19.48
N ASP A 211 -0.12 0.17 -19.02
CA ASP A 211 0.23 1.41 -19.73
C ASP A 211 1.57 2.01 -19.27
N GLY A 212 2.21 1.38 -18.26
CA GLY A 212 3.50 1.81 -17.73
C GLY A 212 3.43 3.11 -16.93
N SER A 213 2.26 3.51 -16.42
CA SER A 213 2.10 4.70 -15.59
C SER A 213 2.48 4.45 -14.13
N ASN A 214 2.32 3.22 -13.66
CA ASN A 214 2.65 2.81 -12.30
C ASN A 214 3.58 1.60 -12.29
N ARG A 215 4.49 1.59 -11.30
CA ARG A 215 5.32 0.44 -10.93
C ARG A 215 4.99 0.02 -9.52
N VAL A 216 4.52 -1.20 -9.35
CA VAL A 216 4.29 -1.78 -8.03
C VAL A 216 5.53 -2.57 -7.62
N VAL A 217 6.08 -2.21 -6.47
CA VAL A 217 7.26 -2.85 -5.87
C VAL A 217 6.81 -3.76 -4.75
N PHE A 218 7.15 -5.04 -4.84
CA PHE A 218 7.01 -6.00 -3.76
C PHE A 218 8.37 -6.23 -3.13
N ALA A 219 8.50 -6.11 -1.80
CA ALA A 219 9.75 -6.32 -1.10
C ALA A 219 9.54 -7.12 0.19
N TRP A 220 10.28 -8.20 0.37
CA TRP A 220 10.11 -9.16 1.47
C TRP A 220 11.14 -8.96 2.56
N LYS A 221 10.68 -8.97 3.81
CA LYS A 221 11.56 -9.01 4.98
C LYS A 221 12.02 -10.43 5.22
N GLY A 222 13.21 -10.77 4.72
CA GLY A 222 13.80 -12.10 4.79
C GLY A 222 14.03 -12.70 3.41
N GLU A 223 13.93 -14.03 3.31
CA GLU A 223 14.20 -14.73 2.07
C GLU A 223 13.15 -14.45 0.99
N HIS A 224 13.54 -14.61 -0.26
CA HIS A 224 12.63 -14.49 -1.41
C HIS A 224 11.44 -15.46 -1.26
N PRO A 225 10.24 -15.05 -1.70
CA PRO A 225 9.08 -15.91 -1.61
C PRO A 225 9.28 -17.19 -2.40
N PRO A 226 8.66 -18.30 -1.97
CA PRO A 226 8.69 -19.54 -2.71
C PRO A 226 8.06 -19.34 -4.10
N LEU A 227 8.43 -20.23 -5.02
CA LEU A 227 7.82 -20.30 -6.35
C LEU A 227 6.30 -20.33 -6.25
N LEU A 228 5.64 -19.38 -6.93
CA LEU A 228 4.19 -19.39 -7.06
C LEU A 228 3.79 -20.54 -8.00
N THR A 229 3.13 -21.53 -7.47
CA THR A 229 2.52 -22.58 -8.30
C THR A 229 1.25 -22.05 -8.98
N ALA A 230 0.85 -22.64 -10.11
CA ALA A 230 -0.43 -22.33 -10.76
C ALA A 230 -1.63 -22.50 -9.80
N ALA A 231 -1.54 -23.47 -8.88
CA ALA A 231 -2.53 -23.69 -7.83
C ALA A 231 -2.57 -22.56 -6.77
N ALA A 232 -1.46 -21.87 -6.51
CA ALA A 232 -1.47 -20.70 -5.63
C ALA A 232 -2.22 -19.52 -6.27
N VAL A 233 -2.06 -19.34 -7.58
CA VAL A 233 -2.78 -18.30 -8.35
C VAL A 233 -4.30 -18.59 -8.40
N ALA A 234 -4.69 -19.87 -8.48
CA ALA A 234 -6.11 -20.26 -8.50
C ALA A 234 -6.79 -20.16 -7.11
N ARG A 235 -6.02 -20.07 -6.04
CA ARG A 235 -6.52 -19.98 -4.67
C ARG A 235 -6.52 -18.54 -4.18
N CYS A 236 -7.53 -17.76 -4.56
CA CYS A 236 -7.92 -16.58 -3.80
C CYS A 236 -8.55 -17.05 -2.47
N THR A 237 -7.71 -17.50 -1.55
CA THR A 237 -8.14 -18.24 -0.37
C THR A 237 -8.96 -17.35 0.58
N GLY A 238 -10.23 -17.66 0.71
CA GLY A 238 -11.17 -16.98 1.62
C GLY A 238 -12.01 -15.88 1.01
N MET A 239 -11.80 -15.52 -0.28
CA MET A 239 -12.66 -14.59 -1.02
C MET A 239 -13.64 -15.32 -1.93
N SER A 240 -14.78 -14.68 -2.26
CA SER A 240 -15.69 -15.19 -3.27
C SER A 240 -15.03 -15.16 -4.67
N ALA A 241 -15.48 -16.05 -5.57
CA ALA A 241 -15.01 -16.06 -6.95
C ALA A 241 -15.21 -14.69 -7.65
N ALA A 242 -16.31 -14.00 -7.34
CA ALA A 242 -16.61 -12.67 -7.88
C ALA A 242 -15.59 -11.61 -7.43
N ALA A 243 -15.13 -11.65 -6.18
CA ALA A 243 -14.11 -10.75 -5.67
C ALA A 243 -12.70 -11.07 -6.23
N CYS A 244 -12.44 -12.35 -6.48
CA CYS A 244 -11.17 -12.83 -7.00
C CYS A 244 -10.98 -12.58 -8.50
N ALA A 245 -12.03 -12.73 -9.30
CA ALA A 245 -11.95 -12.66 -10.76
C ALA A 245 -11.25 -11.37 -11.28
N PRO A 246 -11.52 -10.16 -10.76
CA PRO A 246 -10.84 -8.94 -11.19
C PRO A 246 -9.33 -8.91 -10.88
N LEU A 247 -8.85 -9.73 -9.95
CA LEU A 247 -7.44 -9.79 -9.56
C LEU A 247 -6.61 -10.74 -10.44
N LEU A 248 -7.25 -11.69 -11.15
CA LEU A 248 -6.54 -12.72 -11.92
C LEU A 248 -5.56 -12.16 -12.96
N PRO A 249 -5.86 -11.09 -13.72
CA PRO A 249 -4.89 -10.49 -14.63
C PRO A 249 -3.65 -9.95 -13.91
N ALA A 250 -3.83 -9.29 -12.75
CA ALA A 250 -2.73 -8.80 -11.93
C ALA A 250 -1.89 -9.96 -11.38
N PHE A 251 -2.52 -11.03 -10.92
CA PHE A 251 -1.83 -12.24 -10.45
C PHE A 251 -0.99 -12.90 -11.56
N ALA A 252 -1.53 -12.96 -12.77
CA ALA A 252 -0.80 -13.50 -13.92
C ALA A 252 0.42 -12.64 -14.27
N ARG A 253 0.28 -11.31 -14.20
CA ARG A 253 1.38 -10.36 -14.43
C ARG A 253 2.49 -10.51 -13.40
N VAL A 254 2.15 -10.57 -12.10
CA VAL A 254 3.13 -10.80 -11.03
C VAL A 254 3.87 -12.13 -11.21
N ARG A 255 3.16 -13.21 -11.54
CA ARG A 255 3.77 -14.51 -11.81
C ARG A 255 4.74 -14.45 -13.00
N SER A 256 4.36 -13.76 -14.09
CA SER A 256 5.23 -13.57 -15.26
C SER A 256 6.50 -12.82 -14.89
N ALA A 257 6.39 -11.74 -14.12
CA ALA A 257 7.55 -10.96 -13.65
C ALA A 257 8.49 -11.79 -12.77
N MET A 258 7.97 -12.69 -11.94
CA MET A 258 8.78 -13.63 -11.14
C MET A 258 9.55 -14.64 -12.04
N GLY A 259 8.95 -15.14 -13.11
CA GLY A 259 9.62 -16.02 -14.08
C GLY A 259 10.77 -15.29 -14.78
N LEU A 260 10.52 -14.10 -15.28
CA LEU A 260 11.53 -13.29 -15.97
C LEU A 260 12.72 -12.90 -15.08
N GLN A 261 12.51 -12.69 -13.77
CA GLN A 261 13.61 -12.41 -12.84
C GLN A 261 14.52 -13.61 -12.57
N ARG A 262 14.00 -14.84 -12.67
CA ARG A 262 14.77 -16.07 -12.47
C ARG A 262 15.59 -16.46 -13.71
N ASP A 263 15.04 -16.14 -14.89
CA ASP A 263 15.69 -16.39 -16.19
C ASP A 263 16.53 -15.17 -16.63
N GLY A 264 16.88 -14.27 -15.73
CA GLY A 264 17.73 -13.11 -15.99
C GLY A 264 19.02 -13.51 -16.72
N PRO A 265 19.64 -12.64 -17.51
CA PRO A 265 20.70 -12.99 -18.46
C PRO A 265 21.78 -13.78 -17.72
N LEU A 266 22.00 -15.02 -18.20
CA LEU A 266 23.17 -15.81 -17.88
C LEU A 266 24.36 -14.87 -18.02
N ARG A 267 25.07 -14.60 -16.92
CA ARG A 267 26.34 -13.90 -17.00
C ARG A 267 27.19 -14.71 -17.97
N ALA A 268 27.46 -14.15 -19.11
CA ALA A 268 28.54 -14.66 -19.95
C ALA A 268 29.81 -14.51 -19.12
N ASP A 269 30.41 -15.65 -18.79
CA ASP A 269 31.74 -15.73 -18.23
C ASP A 269 32.78 -15.16 -19.19
#